data_119945a90514a95f47c7e17012ecf7c0
#
_entry.id   119945a90514a95f47c7e17012ecf7c0
#
_cell.length_a   1.000
_cell.length_b   1.000
_cell.length_c   1.000
_cell.angle_alpha   90.00
_cell.angle_beta   90.00
_cell.angle_gamma   90.00
#
_symmetry.space_group_name_H-M   'P 1'
#
loop_
_entity.id
_entity.type
_entity.pdbx_description
1 polymer ?
#
loop_
_entity_poly.entity_id
_entity_poly.type
_entity_poly.pdbx_seq_one_letter_code
_entity_poly.pdbx_strand_id
1 'polypeptide(L)'
;SGVECEYFLISQDGSKIADERDIQSKPCYDQSALMRRYDLIKEICDSMIQLGWRPYQNDHEDANGQFEMNWDYDDCLITADRHVFFKYMVKSLAEKHGLRATFMPKPFHNLTGNGCHAHISVWQEKTNKFLDNGDRLGLTKIAYNFLGGVMQLAQPLSAFFNPTVNSYRRINAPPTKAGASWSPSSISYTGNNRTHM
;
A
#
# COMPACT_ATOMS: atom_id res chain seq x y z
N SER A 1 12.35 -7.45 0.68
CA SER A 1 11.38 -6.40 0.31
C SER A 1 10.28 -6.27 1.35
N GLY A 2 9.66 -5.10 1.43
CA GLY A 2 8.46 -4.82 2.21
C GLY A 2 7.40 -4.18 1.33
N VAL A 3 6.14 -4.22 1.77
CA VAL A 3 5.01 -3.64 1.05
C VAL A 3 4.12 -2.85 2.00
N GLU A 4 3.57 -1.75 1.51
CA GLU A 4 2.51 -0.97 2.14
C GLU A 4 1.21 -1.29 1.39
N CYS A 5 0.34 -2.09 2.00
CA CYS A 5 -0.82 -2.65 1.31
C CYS A 5 -2.10 -1.93 1.70
N GLU A 6 -2.59 -1.06 0.84
CA GLU A 6 -3.82 -0.31 1.03
C GLU A 6 -5.05 -1.09 0.59
N TYR A 7 -6.17 -0.89 1.30
CA TYR A 7 -7.44 -1.51 0.97
C TYR A 7 -8.62 -0.68 1.50
N PHE A 8 -9.78 -0.85 0.87
CA PHE A 8 -11.04 -0.30 1.38
C PHE A 8 -11.85 -1.36 2.12
N LEU A 9 -12.50 -0.94 3.21
CA LEU A 9 -13.64 -1.64 3.78
C LEU A 9 -14.92 -1.05 3.23
N ILE A 10 -15.73 -1.89 2.61
CA ILE A 10 -16.94 -1.51 1.89
C ILE A 10 -18.15 -2.32 2.36
N SER A 11 -19.35 -1.84 2.04
CA SER A 11 -20.59 -2.57 2.28
C SER A 11 -20.58 -3.93 1.58
N GLN A 12 -21.39 -4.87 2.06
CA GLN A 12 -21.48 -6.22 1.49
C GLN A 12 -21.83 -6.24 0.01
N ASP A 13 -22.69 -5.33 -0.43
CA ASP A 13 -23.06 -5.17 -1.83
C ASP A 13 -22.01 -4.47 -2.69
N GLY A 14 -20.98 -3.87 -2.03
CA GLY A 14 -19.89 -3.16 -2.70
C GLY A 14 -20.22 -1.75 -3.18
N SER A 15 -21.39 -1.21 -2.83
CA SER A 15 -21.88 0.06 -3.37
C SER A 15 -21.29 1.30 -2.68
N LYS A 16 -20.84 1.18 -1.43
CA LYS A 16 -20.35 2.30 -0.61
C LYS A 16 -19.26 1.86 0.39
N ILE A 17 -18.60 2.84 0.99
CA ILE A 17 -17.68 2.59 2.11
C ILE A 17 -18.46 2.02 3.30
N ALA A 18 -17.80 1.22 4.13
CA ALA A 18 -18.42 0.49 5.22
C ALA A 18 -18.86 1.38 6.40
N ASP A 19 -18.22 2.54 6.59
CA ASP A 19 -18.51 3.47 7.70
C ASP A 19 -19.05 4.80 7.18
N GLU A 20 -20.36 4.99 7.22
CA GLU A 20 -21.00 6.24 6.79
C GLU A 20 -20.65 7.47 7.66
N ARG A 21 -20.07 7.25 8.85
CA ARG A 21 -19.58 8.33 9.73
C ARG A 21 -18.17 8.76 9.41
N ASP A 22 -17.50 8.08 8.50
CA ASP A 22 -16.19 8.45 8.00
C ASP A 22 -16.32 9.52 6.91
N ILE A 23 -16.48 10.77 7.35
CA ILE A 23 -16.82 11.93 6.51
C ILE A 23 -15.78 13.05 6.54
N GLN A 24 -14.62 12.81 7.15
CA GLN A 24 -13.56 13.81 7.22
C GLN A 24 -13.11 14.23 5.82
N SER A 25 -12.84 15.53 5.66
CA SER A 25 -12.35 16.05 4.39
C SER A 25 -10.88 15.67 4.11
N LYS A 26 -10.10 15.41 5.17
CA LYS A 26 -8.73 14.92 5.14
C LYS A 26 -8.61 13.77 6.13
N PRO A 27 -9.01 12.56 5.75
CA PRO A 27 -9.16 11.45 6.68
C PRO A 27 -7.85 10.74 7.04
N CYS A 28 -6.75 11.03 6.34
CA CYS A 28 -5.46 10.38 6.57
C CYS A 28 -5.07 10.47 8.06
N TYR A 29 -4.78 9.31 8.65
CA TYR A 29 -4.48 9.14 10.09
C TYR A 29 -5.64 9.49 11.06
N ASP A 30 -6.91 9.46 10.62
CA ASP A 30 -8.05 9.65 11.51
C ASP A 30 -8.22 8.46 12.45
N GLN A 31 -7.79 8.66 13.70
CA GLN A 31 -7.90 7.64 14.74
C GLN A 31 -9.33 7.26 15.06
N SER A 32 -10.29 8.19 14.94
CA SER A 32 -11.70 7.89 15.23
C SER A 32 -12.29 6.92 14.22
N ALA A 33 -11.97 7.10 12.93
CA ALA A 33 -12.41 6.19 11.87
C ALA A 33 -11.78 4.80 12.05
N LEU A 34 -10.48 4.75 12.36
CA LEU A 34 -9.76 3.51 12.63
C LEU A 34 -10.37 2.76 13.82
N MET A 35 -10.64 3.46 14.93
CA MET A 35 -11.19 2.85 16.15
C MET A 35 -12.61 2.32 15.95
N ARG A 36 -13.40 2.88 15.03
CA ARG A 36 -14.73 2.33 14.69
C ARG A 36 -14.65 0.97 13.97
N ARG A 37 -13.47 0.58 13.48
CA ARG A 37 -13.17 -0.72 12.86
C ARG A 37 -12.17 -1.55 13.66
N TYR A 38 -11.95 -1.17 14.92
CA TYR A 38 -10.94 -1.75 15.79
C TYR A 38 -11.04 -3.28 15.87
N ASP A 39 -12.24 -3.85 16.02
CA ASP A 39 -12.40 -5.29 16.18
C ASP A 39 -11.89 -6.07 14.97
N LEU A 40 -12.21 -5.64 13.76
CA LEU A 40 -11.71 -6.24 12.54
C LEU A 40 -10.19 -6.03 12.39
N ILE A 41 -9.72 -4.80 12.61
CA ILE A 41 -8.28 -4.46 12.48
C ILE A 41 -7.47 -5.28 13.49
N LYS A 42 -7.98 -5.38 14.72
CA LYS A 42 -7.34 -6.21 15.75
C LYS A 42 -7.30 -7.69 15.34
N GLU A 43 -8.38 -8.25 14.80
CA GLU A 43 -8.41 -9.65 14.35
C GLU A 43 -7.41 -9.90 13.21
N ILE A 44 -7.24 -8.93 12.31
CA ILE A 44 -6.21 -8.99 11.25
C ILE A 44 -4.81 -9.02 11.90
N CYS A 45 -4.51 -8.08 12.81
CA CYS A 45 -3.22 -8.04 13.51
C CYS A 45 -2.92 -9.32 14.29
N ASP A 46 -3.90 -9.81 15.05
CA ASP A 46 -3.74 -11.03 15.84
C ASP A 46 -3.46 -12.24 14.93
N SER A 47 -4.13 -12.32 13.79
CA SER A 47 -3.90 -13.37 12.79
C SER A 47 -2.49 -13.29 12.20
N MET A 48 -2.02 -12.08 11.89
CA MET A 48 -0.65 -11.85 11.39
C MET A 48 0.39 -12.26 12.44
N ILE A 49 0.17 -11.93 13.70
CA ILE A 49 1.05 -12.32 14.81
C ILE A 49 1.09 -13.85 14.95
N GLN A 50 -0.05 -14.52 14.89
CA GLN A 50 -0.12 -15.99 14.94
C GLN A 50 0.62 -16.67 13.78
N LEU A 51 0.66 -16.02 12.60
CA LEU A 51 1.43 -16.47 11.44
C LEU A 51 2.93 -16.15 11.53
N GLY A 52 3.38 -15.52 12.62
CA GLY A 52 4.76 -15.12 12.80
C GLY A 52 5.17 -13.87 12.02
N TRP A 53 4.19 -13.13 11.47
CA TRP A 53 4.46 -11.83 10.88
C TRP A 53 4.50 -10.79 12.00
N ARG A 54 5.18 -9.69 11.77
CA ARG A 54 5.31 -8.63 12.78
C ARG A 54 4.65 -7.35 12.28
N PRO A 55 3.31 -7.22 12.38
CA PRO A 55 2.64 -5.97 12.05
C PRO A 55 3.09 -4.88 13.05
N TYR A 56 3.38 -3.69 12.54
CA TYR A 56 3.86 -2.59 13.37
C TYR A 56 3.07 -1.30 13.19
N GLN A 57 2.29 -1.18 12.11
CA GLN A 57 1.52 0.02 11.81
C GLN A 57 0.21 -0.34 11.13
N ASN A 58 -0.85 0.34 11.58
CA ASN A 58 -2.17 0.33 10.96
C ASN A 58 -2.62 1.77 10.82
N ASP A 59 -2.94 2.19 9.62
CA ASP A 59 -3.35 3.55 9.33
C ASP A 59 -4.73 3.60 8.71
N HIS A 60 -5.45 4.68 9.02
CA HIS A 60 -6.49 5.17 8.15
C HIS A 60 -5.83 6.00 7.05
N GLU A 61 -6.18 5.71 5.80
CA GLU A 61 -5.55 6.29 4.63
C GLU A 61 -6.27 7.52 4.08
N ASP A 62 -5.81 8.02 2.92
CA ASP A 62 -6.24 9.29 2.32
C ASP A 62 -7.70 9.31 1.86
N ALA A 63 -8.37 8.18 1.77
CA ALA A 63 -9.79 8.11 1.44
C ALA A 63 -10.62 7.61 2.61
N ASN A 64 -11.83 8.15 2.75
CA ASN A 64 -12.79 7.61 3.69
C ASN A 64 -13.03 6.12 3.44
N GLY A 65 -12.97 5.32 4.50
CA GLY A 65 -13.07 3.86 4.44
C GLY A 65 -11.85 3.12 3.94
N GLN A 66 -10.72 3.81 3.76
CA GLN A 66 -9.45 3.24 3.32
C GLN A 66 -8.51 3.01 4.50
N PHE A 67 -7.81 1.89 4.48
CA PHE A 67 -6.88 1.46 5.52
C PHE A 67 -5.61 0.92 4.89
N GLU A 68 -4.53 0.96 5.67
CA GLU A 68 -3.25 0.35 5.34
C GLU A 68 -2.77 -0.52 6.50
N MET A 69 -2.07 -1.59 6.17
CA MET A 69 -1.44 -2.48 7.14
C MET A 69 0.01 -2.73 6.75
N ASN A 70 0.91 -2.45 7.68
CA ASN A 70 2.34 -2.62 7.49
C ASN A 70 2.92 -3.68 8.42
N TRP A 71 3.83 -4.47 7.91
CA TRP A 71 4.57 -5.49 8.64
C TRP A 71 6.05 -5.52 8.22
N ASP A 72 6.88 -6.14 9.03
CA ASP A 72 8.31 -6.21 8.77
C ASP A 72 8.63 -6.84 7.42
N TYR A 73 9.59 -6.25 6.72
CA TYR A 73 10.13 -6.78 5.47
C TYR A 73 10.77 -8.16 5.66
N ASP A 74 10.84 -8.91 4.59
CA ASP A 74 11.47 -10.23 4.54
C ASP A 74 12.08 -10.46 3.16
N ASP A 75 12.56 -11.67 2.91
CA ASP A 75 12.96 -12.10 1.58
C ASP A 75 11.86 -11.81 0.55
N CYS A 76 12.25 -11.49 -0.68
CA CYS A 76 11.28 -11.03 -1.69
C CYS A 76 10.19 -12.07 -2.01
N LEU A 77 10.54 -13.36 -2.02
CA LEU A 77 9.57 -14.44 -2.25
C LEU A 77 8.62 -14.58 -1.06
N ILE A 78 9.16 -14.55 0.17
CA ILE A 78 8.35 -14.60 1.39
C ILE A 78 7.40 -13.39 1.45
N THR A 79 7.88 -12.19 1.14
CA THR A 79 7.04 -10.98 1.11
C THR A 79 5.92 -11.11 0.05
N ALA A 80 6.24 -11.65 -1.13
CA ALA A 80 5.23 -11.88 -2.17
C ALA A 80 4.14 -12.86 -1.73
N ASP A 81 4.53 -13.99 -1.12
CA ASP A 81 3.59 -14.99 -0.60
C ASP A 81 2.72 -14.41 0.52
N ARG A 82 3.33 -13.69 1.46
CA ARG A 82 2.60 -12.98 2.54
C ARG A 82 1.61 -11.97 1.97
N HIS A 83 1.99 -11.21 0.96
CA HIS A 83 1.10 -10.22 0.34
C HIS A 83 -0.12 -10.87 -0.32
N VAL A 84 0.06 -11.98 -1.04
CA VAL A 84 -1.06 -12.74 -1.62
C VAL A 84 -1.97 -13.27 -0.53
N PHE A 85 -1.40 -13.90 0.51
CA PHE A 85 -2.16 -14.44 1.62
C PHE A 85 -2.87 -13.35 2.44
N PHE A 86 -2.21 -12.20 2.67
CA PHE A 86 -2.79 -11.04 3.34
C PHE A 86 -4.09 -10.59 2.67
N LYS A 87 -4.10 -10.46 1.34
CA LYS A 87 -5.31 -10.07 0.61
C LYS A 87 -6.45 -11.08 0.78
N TYR A 88 -6.13 -12.37 0.80
CA TYR A 88 -7.11 -13.42 1.06
C TYR A 88 -7.65 -13.32 2.50
N MET A 89 -6.75 -13.25 3.48
CA MET A 89 -7.07 -13.19 4.90
C MET A 89 -7.95 -11.98 5.23
N VAL A 90 -7.58 -10.78 4.78
CA VAL A 90 -8.35 -9.56 5.04
C VAL A 90 -9.76 -9.63 4.43
N LYS A 91 -9.90 -10.17 3.23
CA LYS A 91 -11.22 -10.39 2.61
C LYS A 91 -12.08 -11.35 3.44
N SER A 92 -11.50 -12.48 3.84
CA SER A 92 -12.22 -13.49 4.63
C SER A 92 -12.63 -12.96 6.01
N LEU A 93 -11.76 -12.20 6.67
CA LEU A 93 -12.08 -11.58 7.96
C LEU A 93 -13.13 -10.48 7.81
N ALA A 94 -13.04 -9.65 6.78
CA ALA A 94 -14.05 -8.64 6.50
C ALA A 94 -15.45 -9.26 6.31
N GLU A 95 -15.54 -10.38 5.59
CA GLU A 95 -16.81 -11.11 5.40
C GLU A 95 -17.38 -11.62 6.73
N LYS A 96 -16.57 -12.13 7.65
CA LYS A 96 -16.99 -12.53 9.00
C LYS A 96 -17.60 -11.36 9.78
N HIS A 97 -17.13 -10.14 9.52
CA HIS A 97 -17.66 -8.89 10.12
C HIS A 97 -18.82 -8.27 9.32
N GLY A 98 -19.38 -8.98 8.35
CA GLY A 98 -20.48 -8.47 7.52
C GLY A 98 -20.09 -7.37 6.55
N LEU A 99 -18.80 -7.29 6.20
CA LEU A 99 -18.21 -6.29 5.31
C LEU A 99 -17.54 -6.98 4.10
N ARG A 100 -17.04 -6.17 3.18
CA ARG A 100 -16.10 -6.62 2.15
C ARG A 100 -14.84 -5.78 2.19
N ALA A 101 -13.69 -6.40 1.97
CA ALA A 101 -12.45 -5.70 1.70
C ALA A 101 -12.15 -5.71 0.19
N THR A 102 -11.72 -4.59 -0.34
CA THR A 102 -11.29 -4.51 -1.75
C THR A 102 -9.92 -3.87 -1.90
N PHE A 103 -9.09 -4.53 -2.69
CA PHE A 103 -7.76 -4.08 -3.11
C PHE A 103 -7.77 -3.54 -4.55
N MET A 104 -8.94 -3.21 -5.07
CA MET A 104 -9.06 -2.57 -6.39
C MET A 104 -8.28 -1.26 -6.39
N PRO A 105 -7.45 -0.98 -7.39
CA PRO A 105 -6.69 0.28 -7.47
C PRO A 105 -7.55 1.55 -7.40
N LYS A 106 -8.76 1.53 -7.97
CA LYS A 106 -9.70 2.68 -7.94
C LYS A 106 -11.14 2.18 -7.80
N PRO A 107 -11.58 1.77 -6.59
CA PRO A 107 -12.94 1.26 -6.40
C PRO A 107 -14.00 2.37 -6.53
N PHE A 108 -13.69 3.59 -6.09
CA PHE A 108 -14.58 4.75 -6.14
C PHE A 108 -13.95 5.87 -6.96
N HIS A 109 -14.74 6.46 -7.86
CA HIS A 109 -14.23 7.51 -8.75
C HIS A 109 -13.80 8.77 -8.01
N ASN A 110 -14.53 9.13 -6.97
CA ASN A 110 -14.38 10.37 -6.18
C ASN A 110 -13.47 10.23 -4.94
N LEU A 111 -12.95 9.05 -4.66
CA LEU A 111 -12.05 8.79 -3.54
C LEU A 111 -10.62 8.48 -4.05
N THR A 112 -9.63 8.68 -3.20
CA THR A 112 -8.23 8.27 -3.48
C THR A 112 -8.16 6.77 -3.75
N GLY A 113 -7.30 6.33 -4.66
CA GLY A 113 -7.15 4.92 -4.99
C GLY A 113 -6.21 4.18 -4.07
N ASN A 114 -6.25 2.85 -4.08
CA ASN A 114 -5.30 2.00 -3.35
C ASN A 114 -3.94 1.94 -4.05
N GLY A 115 -2.89 2.21 -3.30
CA GLY A 115 -1.51 1.89 -3.64
C GLY A 115 -1.07 0.54 -3.09
N CYS A 116 0.09 0.13 -3.52
CA CYS A 116 0.88 -0.94 -2.91
C CYS A 116 2.34 -0.56 -3.10
N HIS A 117 2.86 0.26 -2.20
CA HIS A 117 4.23 0.73 -2.29
C HIS A 117 5.19 -0.42 -1.97
N ALA A 118 6.20 -0.60 -2.82
CA ALA A 118 7.21 -1.62 -2.61
C ALA A 118 8.51 -0.99 -2.15
N HIS A 119 9.02 -1.44 -1.01
CA HIS A 119 10.32 -1.06 -0.46
C HIS A 119 11.32 -2.18 -0.74
N ILE A 120 12.42 -1.85 -1.36
CA ILE A 120 13.41 -2.83 -1.81
C ILE A 120 14.80 -2.42 -1.31
N SER A 121 15.51 -3.36 -0.75
CA SER A 121 16.95 -3.26 -0.45
C SER A 121 17.66 -4.54 -0.85
N VAL A 122 18.93 -4.45 -1.21
CA VAL A 122 19.77 -5.60 -1.57
C VAL A 122 20.81 -5.78 -0.50
N TRP A 123 20.94 -6.99 -0.03
CA TRP A 123 21.88 -7.35 1.04
C TRP A 123 22.87 -8.41 0.58
N GLN A 124 24.08 -8.28 1.06
CA GLN A 124 25.09 -9.33 1.00
C GLN A 124 25.49 -9.65 2.45
N GLU A 125 25.11 -10.82 2.90
CA GLU A 125 25.21 -11.21 4.32
C GLU A 125 24.48 -10.18 5.21
N LYS A 126 25.18 -9.42 6.03
CA LYS A 126 24.64 -8.39 6.93
C LYS A 126 24.81 -6.96 6.42
N THR A 127 25.30 -6.80 5.20
CA THR A 127 25.62 -5.48 4.63
C THR A 127 24.54 -5.06 3.62
N ASN A 128 23.86 -3.95 3.89
CA ASN A 128 22.96 -3.32 2.94
C ASN A 128 23.78 -2.71 1.79
N LYS A 129 23.59 -3.22 0.59
CA LYS A 129 24.33 -2.79 -0.62
C LYS A 129 23.75 -1.54 -1.26
N PHE A 130 22.62 -1.05 -0.78
CA PHE A 130 22.03 0.18 -1.28
C PHE A 130 22.45 1.42 -0.48
N LEU A 131 22.97 1.26 0.77
CA LEU A 131 23.28 2.35 1.67
C LEU A 131 24.73 2.83 1.47
N ASP A 132 24.90 4.14 1.22
CA ASP A 132 26.16 4.87 1.25
C ASP A 132 26.00 6.19 1.99
N ASN A 133 26.49 6.27 3.22
CA ASN A 133 26.39 7.47 4.05
C ASN A 133 27.19 8.67 3.51
N GLY A 134 28.08 8.45 2.56
CA GLY A 134 28.88 9.52 1.89
C GLY A 134 28.19 10.14 0.68
N ASP A 135 27.15 9.51 0.16
CA ASP A 135 26.41 10.01 -0.99
C ASP A 135 25.33 11.00 -0.58
N ARG A 136 25.02 11.96 -1.47
CA ARG A 136 24.00 13.01 -1.24
C ARG A 136 22.59 12.44 -0.96
N LEU A 137 22.23 11.32 -1.58
CA LEU A 137 20.95 10.64 -1.40
C LEU A 137 21.05 9.38 -0.51
N GLY A 138 22.24 9.09 0.01
CA GLY A 138 22.47 7.89 0.81
C GLY A 138 22.57 6.60 -0.03
N LEU A 139 22.77 6.69 -1.35
CA LEU A 139 22.67 5.56 -2.27
C LEU A 139 24.03 5.17 -2.87
N THR A 140 24.29 3.87 -2.89
CA THR A 140 25.45 3.32 -3.62
C THR A 140 25.23 3.36 -5.13
N LYS A 141 26.32 3.16 -5.90
CA LYS A 141 26.24 2.97 -7.35
C LYS A 141 25.31 1.79 -7.74
N ILE A 142 25.28 0.73 -6.93
CA ILE A 142 24.37 -0.41 -7.16
C ILE A 142 22.91 0.02 -7.04
N ALA A 143 22.60 0.82 -6.02
CA ALA A 143 21.24 1.36 -5.83
C ALA A 143 20.82 2.27 -6.98
N TYR A 144 21.70 3.17 -7.44
CA TYR A 144 21.43 4.01 -8.61
C TYR A 144 21.23 3.18 -9.89
N ASN A 145 22.03 2.13 -10.12
CA ASN A 145 21.86 1.26 -11.27
C ASN A 145 20.53 0.50 -11.21
N PHE A 146 20.14 0.01 -10.01
CA PHE A 146 18.87 -0.66 -9.80
C PHE A 146 17.69 0.29 -10.08
N LEU A 147 17.73 1.49 -9.50
CA LEU A 147 16.72 2.53 -9.72
C LEU A 147 16.60 2.91 -11.20
N GLY A 148 17.73 3.12 -11.87
CA GLY A 148 17.78 3.40 -13.30
C GLY A 148 17.15 2.28 -14.15
N GLY A 149 17.40 1.02 -13.79
CA GLY A 149 16.78 -0.13 -14.44
C GLY A 149 15.26 -0.18 -14.25
N VAL A 150 14.78 0.06 -13.02
CA VAL A 150 13.35 0.12 -12.74
C VAL A 150 12.70 1.27 -13.52
N MET A 151 13.29 2.45 -13.57
CA MET A 151 12.78 3.59 -14.34
C MET A 151 12.74 3.30 -15.84
N GLN A 152 13.80 2.72 -16.38
CA GLN A 152 13.87 2.35 -17.80
C GLN A 152 12.80 1.32 -18.20
N LEU A 153 12.51 0.38 -17.30
CA LEU A 153 11.58 -0.71 -17.53
C LEU A 153 10.16 -0.43 -16.99
N ALA A 154 9.92 0.71 -16.36
CA ALA A 154 8.65 0.99 -15.70
C ALA A 154 7.46 0.93 -16.65
N GLN A 155 7.61 1.41 -17.88
CA GLN A 155 6.54 1.38 -18.87
C GLN A 155 6.19 -0.06 -19.29
N PRO A 156 7.11 -0.93 -19.76
CA PRO A 156 6.77 -2.32 -20.06
C PRO A 156 6.37 -3.12 -18.82
N LEU A 157 6.93 -2.83 -17.64
CA LEU A 157 6.55 -3.48 -16.38
C LEU A 157 5.12 -3.11 -15.92
N SER A 158 4.54 -2.04 -16.44
CA SER A 158 3.14 -1.70 -16.16
C SER A 158 2.17 -2.82 -16.50
N ALA A 159 2.48 -3.69 -17.46
CA ALA A 159 1.67 -4.86 -17.76
C ALA A 159 1.56 -5.84 -16.56
N PHE A 160 2.56 -5.86 -15.68
CA PHE A 160 2.58 -6.68 -14.48
C PHE A 160 2.10 -5.92 -13.24
N PHE A 161 2.49 -4.66 -13.08
CA PHE A 161 2.16 -3.86 -11.90
C PHE A 161 0.77 -3.25 -11.97
N ASN A 162 0.24 -3.03 -13.18
CA ASN A 162 -1.08 -2.48 -13.42
C ASN A 162 -1.91 -3.42 -14.33
N PRO A 163 -2.18 -4.69 -13.87
CA PRO A 163 -2.66 -5.76 -14.76
C PRO A 163 -4.14 -5.66 -15.10
N THR A 164 -4.89 -4.72 -14.53
CA THR A 164 -6.34 -4.62 -14.74
C THR A 164 -6.75 -3.28 -15.34
N VAL A 165 -7.90 -3.25 -16.00
CA VAL A 165 -8.50 -1.99 -16.52
C VAL A 165 -8.70 -0.98 -15.37
N ASN A 166 -9.02 -1.47 -14.16
CA ASN A 166 -9.20 -0.60 -13.00
C ASN A 166 -7.89 0.08 -12.55
N SER A 167 -6.73 -0.55 -12.78
CA SER A 167 -5.42 0.06 -12.51
C SER A 167 -5.25 1.38 -13.30
N TYR A 168 -5.66 1.39 -14.56
CA TYR A 168 -5.56 2.57 -15.43
C TYR A 168 -6.57 3.68 -15.09
N ARG A 169 -7.61 3.38 -14.30
CA ARG A 169 -8.48 4.41 -13.72
C ARG A 169 -7.81 5.16 -12.56
N ARG A 170 -6.80 4.56 -11.92
CA ARG A 170 -5.99 5.19 -10.88
C ARG A 170 -4.90 6.08 -11.48
N ILE A 171 -4.25 5.64 -12.56
CA ILE A 171 -3.19 6.39 -13.23
C ILE A 171 -3.77 7.69 -13.80
N ASN A 172 -3.13 8.83 -13.52
CA ASN A 172 -3.59 10.17 -13.89
C ASN A 172 -4.98 10.55 -13.33
N ALA A 173 -5.46 9.90 -12.28
CA ALA A 173 -6.71 10.31 -11.67
C ALA A 173 -6.61 11.74 -11.12
N PRO A 174 -7.66 12.56 -11.28
CA PRO A 174 -7.66 13.93 -10.76
C PRO A 174 -7.61 13.94 -9.23
N PRO A 175 -7.14 15.05 -8.62
CA PRO A 175 -7.22 15.23 -7.18
C PRO A 175 -8.64 15.05 -6.66
N THR A 176 -8.78 14.34 -5.55
CA THR A 176 -10.05 14.17 -4.85
C THR A 176 -10.27 15.30 -3.84
N LYS A 177 -11.48 15.39 -3.26
CA LYS A 177 -11.78 16.36 -2.19
C LYS A 177 -10.92 16.17 -0.94
N ALA A 178 -10.44 14.95 -0.69
CA ALA A 178 -9.50 14.66 0.39
C ALA A 178 -8.13 15.32 0.22
N GLY A 179 -7.85 15.87 -0.96
CA GLY A 179 -6.72 16.76 -1.22
C GLY A 179 -5.46 16.09 -1.71
N ALA A 180 -5.34 14.79 -1.63
CA ALA A 180 -4.23 14.06 -2.22
C ALA A 180 -4.72 13.24 -3.42
N SER A 181 -4.07 13.40 -4.56
CA SER A 181 -4.11 12.36 -5.56
C SER A 181 -2.73 11.73 -5.59
N TRP A 182 -2.48 10.76 -4.78
CA TRP A 182 -1.29 9.92 -4.87
C TRP A 182 -1.30 9.05 -6.15
N SER A 183 -2.07 9.48 -7.14
CA SER A 183 -2.14 8.82 -8.43
C SER A 183 -0.86 9.04 -9.21
N PRO A 184 -0.17 7.99 -9.66
CA PRO A 184 1.00 8.14 -10.49
C PRO A 184 0.64 8.83 -11.80
N SER A 185 1.39 9.86 -12.16
CA SER A 185 1.22 10.63 -13.40
C SER A 185 2.48 10.65 -14.26
N SER A 186 3.60 10.27 -13.69
CA SER A 186 4.90 10.24 -14.39
C SER A 186 5.81 9.19 -13.77
N ILE A 187 6.82 8.78 -14.55
CA ILE A 187 7.91 7.93 -14.08
C ILE A 187 9.06 8.87 -13.72
N SER A 188 9.34 9.01 -12.45
CA SER A 188 10.37 9.92 -11.97
C SER A 188 11.00 9.39 -10.68
N TYR A 189 12.16 9.90 -10.32
CA TYR A 189 12.71 9.68 -8.98
C TYR A 189 12.87 11.02 -8.26
N THR A 190 12.60 11.05 -6.98
CA THR A 190 12.57 12.29 -6.20
C THR A 190 13.82 12.50 -5.35
N GLY A 191 14.51 11.44 -5.02
CA GLY A 191 15.69 11.50 -4.16
C GLY A 191 15.40 11.94 -2.72
N ASN A 192 14.17 11.81 -2.26
CA ASN A 192 13.90 11.90 -0.83
C ASN A 192 14.18 10.55 -0.16
N ASN A 193 14.35 10.57 1.16
CA ASN A 193 14.71 9.38 1.93
C ASN A 193 13.56 8.37 2.11
N ARG A 194 12.37 8.68 1.62
CA ARG A 194 11.18 7.82 1.75
C ARG A 194 10.79 7.16 0.43
N THR A 195 10.92 7.90 -0.66
CA THR A 195 10.50 7.44 -1.98
C THR A 195 11.52 7.88 -3.02
N HIS A 196 12.14 6.95 -3.70
CA HIS A 196 13.14 7.27 -4.73
C HIS A 196 12.56 7.19 -6.16
N MET A 197 11.42 6.56 -6.34
CA MET A 197 10.73 6.50 -7.63
C MET A 197 9.22 6.66 -7.44
#